data_d1e48ea4e3721a0c4a94eee57530c157
#
_entry.id   d1e48ea4e3721a0c4a94eee57530c157
#
_cell.length_a   1.000
_cell.length_b   1.000
_cell.length_c   1.000
_cell.angle_alpha   90.00
_cell.angle_beta   90.00
_cell.angle_gamma   90.00
#
_symmetry.space_group_name_H-M   'P 1'
#
loop_
_entity.id
_entity.type
_entity.pdbx_description
1 polymer ?
#
loop_
_entity_poly.entity_id
_entity_poly.type
_entity_poly.pdbx_seq_one_letter_code
_entity_poly.pdbx_strand_id
1 'polypeptide(L)'
;MNASARQAIKRVSDRSSRIRTRTSSTILPRVDPSSARFLSGFTRPLARLIDQFQRLPGIGPRTAQRLALHLLNQPEDQVQQFADALLAARSQVGQCQSCFHLSADPLCEICSKPERNNGLICVVADSRDLLALERTREFKGRYHVLGGLISPMDGIGPELLHIKPLIERIAKDGITEVILALTPSVEGDTTSLYLARLIKPFCPVSRIAYGLPMGSELEYADEVTLSRALEGRRPMD
;
A
#
# COMPACT_ATOMS: atom_id res chain seq x y z
N MET A 1 -22.36 14.22 18.07
CA MET A 1 -21.08 13.48 18.24
C MET A 1 -20.99 12.97 19.67
N ASN A 2 -20.98 11.63 19.82
CA ASN A 2 -21.00 10.96 21.13
C ASN A 2 -19.66 11.14 21.87
N ALA A 3 -19.68 11.15 23.20
CA ALA A 3 -18.48 11.32 24.06
C ALA A 3 -17.38 10.28 23.75
N SER A 4 -17.76 9.06 23.36
CA SER A 4 -16.87 7.96 22.93
C SER A 4 -16.08 8.31 21.67
N ALA A 5 -16.68 9.02 20.70
CA ALA A 5 -16.05 9.45 19.47
C ALA A 5 -14.96 10.52 19.72
N ARG A 6 -15.24 11.47 20.63
CA ARG A 6 -14.26 12.49 21.05
C ARG A 6 -13.06 11.89 21.77
N GLN A 7 -13.29 10.82 22.55
CA GLN A 7 -12.24 10.13 23.29
C GLN A 7 -11.35 9.28 22.37
N ALA A 8 -11.90 8.68 21.30
CA ALA A 8 -11.15 7.96 20.28
C ALA A 8 -10.22 8.90 19.48
N ILE A 9 -10.72 10.06 19.06
CA ILE A 9 -9.90 11.10 18.36
C ILE A 9 -8.78 11.61 19.27
N LYS A 10 -9.06 11.83 20.56
CA LYS A 10 -8.07 12.32 21.54
C LYS A 10 -6.96 11.28 21.80
N ARG A 11 -7.29 9.99 21.86
CA ARG A 11 -6.30 8.90 22.04
C ARG A 11 -5.33 8.76 20.87
N VAL A 12 -5.74 9.05 19.66
CA VAL A 12 -4.88 9.08 18.46
C VAL A 12 -4.00 10.33 18.44
N SER A 13 -4.53 11.48 18.91
CA SER A 13 -3.80 12.75 18.95
C SER A 13 -2.70 12.79 20.03
N ASP A 14 -2.95 12.28 21.24
CA ASP A 14 -1.99 12.36 22.36
C ASP A 14 -0.75 11.47 22.18
N ARG A 15 -0.80 10.44 21.31
CA ARG A 15 0.39 9.63 20.99
C ARG A 15 1.30 10.26 19.94
N SER A 16 0.79 11.16 19.11
CA SER A 16 1.54 11.81 18.01
C SER A 16 2.51 12.91 18.46
N SER A 17 2.35 13.48 19.67
CA SER A 17 3.08 14.67 20.10
C SER A 17 4.48 14.41 20.71
N ARG A 18 4.99 13.17 20.72
CA ARG A 18 6.27 12.81 21.35
C ARG A 18 7.40 12.37 20.41
N ILE A 19 7.27 12.56 19.10
CA ILE A 19 8.33 12.17 18.16
C ILE A 19 9.21 13.38 17.85
N ARG A 20 10.42 13.37 18.43
CA ARG A 20 11.52 14.29 18.07
C ARG A 20 11.95 14.00 16.62
N THR A 21 11.93 15.01 15.79
CA THR A 21 12.54 15.04 14.45
C THR A 21 14.03 14.67 14.54
N ARG A 22 14.38 13.47 14.11
CA ARG A 22 15.78 13.13 13.81
C ARG A 22 16.08 13.64 12.40
N THR A 23 16.93 14.63 12.30
CA THR A 23 17.55 15.10 11.05
C THR A 23 18.31 13.94 10.42
N SER A 24 17.87 13.56 9.22
CA SER A 24 18.49 12.50 8.40
C SER A 24 19.82 13.02 7.87
N SER A 25 20.92 12.61 8.47
CA SER A 25 22.24 12.71 7.86
C SER A 25 22.31 11.71 6.70
N THR A 26 22.57 12.20 5.50
CA THR A 26 22.77 11.43 4.27
C THR A 26 23.94 10.47 4.46
N ILE A 27 23.67 9.22 4.86
CA ILE A 27 24.66 8.15 4.86
C ILE A 27 24.70 7.64 3.41
N LEU A 28 25.80 7.96 2.72
CA LEU A 28 26.12 7.34 1.43
C LEU A 28 26.19 5.81 1.64
N PRO A 29 25.38 5.01 0.93
CA PRO A 29 25.40 3.57 1.10
C PRO A 29 26.77 3.02 0.69
N ARG A 30 27.37 2.21 1.56
CA ARG A 30 28.60 1.45 1.26
C ARG A 30 28.30 0.51 0.10
N VAL A 31 29.13 0.59 -0.94
CA VAL A 31 29.11 -0.36 -2.05
C VAL A 31 29.51 -1.72 -1.50
N ASP A 32 28.68 -2.74 -1.71
CA ASP A 32 28.93 -4.11 -1.29
C ASP A 32 30.18 -4.64 -2.02
N PRO A 33 31.21 -5.17 -1.30
CA PRO A 33 32.41 -5.69 -1.93
C PRO A 33 32.17 -6.82 -2.94
N SER A 34 31.04 -7.53 -2.84
CA SER A 34 30.67 -8.58 -3.80
C SER A 34 30.28 -8.03 -5.18
N SER A 35 29.71 -6.83 -5.23
CA SER A 35 29.34 -6.14 -6.50
C SER A 35 30.58 -5.63 -7.26
N ALA A 36 31.66 -5.28 -6.56
CA ALA A 36 32.86 -4.76 -7.18
C ALA A 36 33.58 -5.78 -8.08
N ARG A 37 33.54 -7.07 -7.75
CA ARG A 37 34.12 -8.14 -8.58
C ARG A 37 33.31 -8.43 -9.85
N PHE A 38 32.00 -8.30 -9.79
CA PHE A 38 31.12 -8.54 -10.93
C PHE A 38 31.17 -7.41 -11.97
N LEU A 39 31.55 -6.20 -11.55
CA LEU A 39 31.63 -5.01 -12.41
C LEU A 39 33.04 -4.79 -13.00
N SER A 40 34.02 -5.65 -12.72
CA SER A 40 35.35 -5.59 -13.30
C SER A 40 35.28 -5.89 -14.81
N GLY A 41 35.73 -4.94 -15.62
CA GLY A 41 35.66 -5.01 -17.08
C GLY A 41 34.66 -4.10 -17.77
N PHE A 42 33.72 -3.51 -17.00
CA PHE A 42 32.82 -2.49 -17.54
C PHE A 42 33.39 -1.08 -17.40
N THR A 43 33.03 -0.20 -18.34
CA THR A 43 33.32 1.22 -18.20
C THR A 43 32.60 1.81 -17.00
N ARG A 44 33.19 2.83 -16.35
CA ARG A 44 32.60 3.46 -15.16
C ARG A 44 31.13 3.87 -15.32
N PRO A 45 30.70 4.52 -16.42
CA PRO A 45 29.29 4.88 -16.63
C PRO A 45 28.36 3.65 -16.66
N LEU A 46 28.78 2.59 -17.37
CA LEU A 46 27.99 1.36 -17.47
C LEU A 46 27.89 0.64 -16.13
N ALA A 47 28.98 0.55 -15.38
CA ALA A 47 28.99 -0.04 -14.04
C ALA A 47 28.02 0.71 -13.09
N ARG A 48 27.96 2.05 -13.15
CA ARG A 48 27.03 2.87 -12.40
C ARG A 48 25.56 2.59 -12.77
N LEU A 49 25.27 2.44 -14.06
CA LEU A 49 23.91 2.12 -14.52
C LEU A 49 23.48 0.73 -14.05
N ILE A 50 24.36 -0.27 -14.14
CA ILE A 50 24.10 -1.62 -13.63
C ILE A 50 23.82 -1.59 -12.11
N ASP A 51 24.62 -0.85 -11.34
CA ASP A 51 24.41 -0.67 -9.89
C ASP A 51 23.02 -0.07 -9.59
N GLN A 52 22.57 0.94 -10.34
CA GLN A 52 21.24 1.52 -10.14
C GLN A 52 20.12 0.50 -10.40
N PHE A 53 20.24 -0.33 -11.43
CA PHE A 53 19.26 -1.40 -11.69
C PHE A 53 19.29 -2.47 -10.61
N GLN A 54 20.44 -2.84 -10.05
CA GLN A 54 20.54 -3.81 -8.95
C GLN A 54 19.85 -3.36 -7.66
N ARG A 55 19.68 -2.05 -7.46
CA ARG A 55 18.96 -1.50 -6.30
C ARG A 55 17.44 -1.68 -6.39
N LEU A 56 16.93 -2.03 -7.56
CA LEU A 56 15.50 -2.30 -7.72
C LEU A 56 15.15 -3.69 -7.15
N PRO A 57 14.06 -3.80 -6.39
CA PRO A 57 13.65 -5.08 -5.78
C PRO A 57 13.40 -6.13 -6.87
N GLY A 58 13.91 -7.34 -6.67
CA GLY A 58 13.79 -8.44 -7.62
C GLY A 58 14.76 -8.39 -8.81
N ILE A 59 15.59 -7.37 -8.92
CA ILE A 59 16.59 -7.26 -10.00
C ILE A 59 17.96 -7.74 -9.51
N GLY A 60 18.34 -8.96 -9.94
CA GLY A 60 19.67 -9.51 -9.67
C GLY A 60 20.75 -8.98 -10.63
N PRO A 61 22.05 -9.27 -10.35
CA PRO A 61 23.17 -8.76 -11.14
C PRO A 61 23.10 -9.05 -12.65
N ARG A 62 22.70 -10.27 -13.03
CA ARG A 62 22.58 -10.66 -14.44
C ARG A 62 21.47 -9.89 -15.16
N THR A 63 20.32 -9.71 -14.49
CA THR A 63 19.19 -8.94 -15.04
C THR A 63 19.54 -7.48 -15.17
N ALA A 64 20.19 -6.88 -14.16
CA ALA A 64 20.66 -5.49 -14.19
C ALA A 64 21.63 -5.24 -15.35
N GLN A 65 22.60 -6.13 -15.56
CA GLN A 65 23.52 -6.05 -16.69
C GLN A 65 22.78 -6.10 -18.03
N ARG A 66 21.85 -7.03 -18.19
CA ARG A 66 21.06 -7.16 -19.43
C ARG A 66 20.22 -5.91 -19.71
N LEU A 67 19.59 -5.34 -18.69
CA LEU A 67 18.82 -4.09 -18.82
C LEU A 67 19.72 -2.91 -19.21
N ALA A 68 20.87 -2.76 -18.57
CA ALA A 68 21.80 -1.69 -18.87
C ALA A 68 22.37 -1.78 -20.31
N LEU A 69 22.75 -2.98 -20.75
CA LEU A 69 23.22 -3.21 -22.13
C LEU A 69 22.08 -3.00 -23.15
N HIS A 70 20.84 -3.37 -22.80
CA HIS A 70 19.70 -3.10 -23.66
C HIS A 70 19.50 -1.59 -23.91
N LEU A 71 19.54 -0.78 -22.84
CA LEU A 71 19.41 0.68 -22.97
C LEU A 71 20.55 1.30 -23.77
N LEU A 72 21.79 0.81 -23.65
CA LEU A 72 22.92 1.30 -24.45
C LEU A 72 22.75 1.05 -25.96
N ASN A 73 21.98 0.04 -26.34
CA ASN A 73 21.69 -0.29 -27.74
C ASN A 73 20.44 0.44 -28.28
N GLN A 74 19.75 1.20 -27.45
CA GLN A 74 18.60 2.01 -27.90
C GLN A 74 19.08 3.36 -28.48
N PRO A 75 18.32 3.95 -29.40
CA PRO A 75 18.52 5.32 -29.83
C PRO A 75 18.49 6.31 -28.65
N GLU A 76 19.27 7.37 -28.73
CA GLU A 76 19.42 8.36 -27.65
C GLU A 76 18.09 8.99 -27.23
N ASP A 77 17.20 9.26 -28.20
CA ASP A 77 15.86 9.79 -27.96
C ASP A 77 14.98 8.85 -27.12
N GLN A 78 15.06 7.54 -27.32
CA GLN A 78 14.34 6.56 -26.50
C GLN A 78 14.89 6.48 -25.07
N VAL A 79 16.21 6.57 -24.92
CA VAL A 79 16.85 6.62 -23.60
C VAL A 79 16.44 7.89 -22.86
N GLN A 80 16.39 9.02 -23.56
CA GLN A 80 15.94 10.29 -22.99
C GLN A 80 14.48 10.22 -22.56
N GLN A 81 13.59 9.70 -23.40
CA GLN A 81 12.16 9.51 -23.06
C GLN A 81 11.98 8.63 -21.81
N PHE A 82 12.78 7.56 -21.67
CA PHE A 82 12.75 6.71 -20.49
C PHE A 82 13.17 7.46 -19.22
N ALA A 83 14.27 8.23 -19.30
CA ALA A 83 14.76 9.04 -18.19
C ALA A 83 13.71 10.11 -17.79
N ASP A 84 13.13 10.80 -18.76
CA ASP A 84 12.11 11.82 -18.54
C ASP A 84 10.85 11.23 -17.91
N ALA A 85 10.41 10.04 -18.34
CA ALA A 85 9.28 9.34 -17.75
C ALA A 85 9.50 8.99 -16.27
N LEU A 86 10.71 8.56 -15.90
CA LEU A 86 11.06 8.29 -14.50
C LEU A 86 11.01 9.56 -13.65
N LEU A 87 11.59 10.65 -14.15
CA LEU A 87 11.61 11.93 -13.45
C LEU A 87 10.20 12.52 -13.33
N ALA A 88 9.42 12.48 -14.40
CA ALA A 88 8.05 12.94 -14.43
C ALA A 88 7.17 12.14 -13.43
N ALA A 89 7.24 10.81 -13.45
CA ALA A 89 6.51 9.98 -12.50
C ALA A 89 6.87 10.33 -11.05
N ARG A 90 8.16 10.50 -10.74
CA ARG A 90 8.60 10.84 -9.37
C ARG A 90 8.15 12.23 -8.92
N SER A 91 8.10 13.21 -9.83
CA SER A 91 7.77 14.60 -9.51
C SER A 91 6.26 14.90 -9.54
N GLN A 92 5.51 14.21 -10.41
CA GLN A 92 4.09 14.50 -10.66
C GLN A 92 3.13 13.57 -9.91
N VAL A 93 3.57 12.35 -9.56
CA VAL A 93 2.73 11.41 -8.82
C VAL A 93 2.90 11.63 -7.33
N GLY A 94 1.85 12.12 -6.68
CA GLY A 94 1.71 12.27 -5.24
C GLY A 94 0.65 11.34 -4.67
N GLN A 95 0.02 11.78 -3.59
CA GLN A 95 -1.09 11.08 -2.93
C GLN A 95 -2.37 11.91 -2.97
N CYS A 96 -3.48 11.26 -3.25
CA CYS A 96 -4.81 11.85 -3.13
C CYS A 96 -5.05 12.36 -1.71
N GLN A 97 -5.48 13.61 -1.57
CA GLN A 97 -5.72 14.24 -0.26
C GLN A 97 -6.85 13.57 0.54
N SER A 98 -7.75 12.85 -0.14
CA SER A 98 -8.89 12.17 0.51
C SER A 98 -8.61 10.72 0.87
N CYS A 99 -8.01 9.94 -0.03
CA CYS A 99 -7.89 8.48 0.15
C CYS A 99 -6.46 7.95 0.19
N PHE A 100 -5.46 8.81 -0.02
CA PHE A 100 -4.02 8.47 -0.03
C PHE A 100 -3.59 7.49 -1.13
N HIS A 101 -4.48 7.24 -2.11
CA HIS A 101 -4.09 6.56 -3.35
C HIS A 101 -3.16 7.44 -4.19
N LEU A 102 -2.35 6.82 -5.04
CA LEU A 102 -1.50 7.54 -5.99
C LEU A 102 -2.35 8.42 -6.91
N SER A 103 -1.95 9.68 -7.09
CA SER A 103 -2.64 10.66 -7.92
C SER A 103 -1.68 11.73 -8.40
N ALA A 104 -1.88 12.22 -9.63
CA ALA A 104 -1.23 13.42 -10.11
C ALA A 104 -1.97 14.69 -9.68
N ASP A 105 -3.27 14.57 -9.42
CA ASP A 105 -4.15 15.65 -8.98
C ASP A 105 -4.40 15.61 -7.46
N PRO A 106 -4.92 16.69 -6.86
CA PRO A 106 -5.29 16.72 -5.44
C PRO A 106 -6.29 15.63 -5.04
N LEU A 107 -7.20 15.24 -5.94
CA LEU A 107 -8.11 14.11 -5.79
C LEU A 107 -7.90 13.12 -6.93
N CYS A 108 -7.76 11.82 -6.60
CA CYS A 108 -7.68 10.78 -7.60
C CYS A 108 -9.01 10.61 -8.37
N GLU A 109 -8.95 9.92 -9.51
CA GLU A 109 -10.11 9.66 -10.37
C GLU A 109 -11.33 9.05 -9.65
N ILE A 110 -11.09 8.28 -8.58
CA ILE A 110 -12.15 7.66 -7.79
C ILE A 110 -12.79 8.68 -6.85
N CYS A 111 -11.98 9.47 -6.15
CA CYS A 111 -12.47 10.45 -5.18
C CYS A 111 -13.10 11.67 -5.83
N SER A 112 -12.72 12.02 -7.05
CA SER A 112 -13.31 13.12 -7.83
C SER A 112 -14.74 12.85 -8.32
N LYS A 113 -15.14 11.57 -8.39
CA LYS A 113 -16.48 11.16 -8.88
C LYS A 113 -17.53 11.25 -7.77
N PRO A 114 -18.57 12.10 -7.92
CA PRO A 114 -19.63 12.25 -6.91
C PRO A 114 -20.41 10.95 -6.65
N GLU A 115 -20.66 10.14 -7.67
CA GLU A 115 -21.39 8.89 -7.60
C GLU A 115 -20.71 7.84 -6.72
N ARG A 116 -19.39 7.99 -6.48
CA ARG A 116 -18.63 7.13 -5.58
C ARG A 116 -18.80 7.51 -4.09
N ASN A 117 -19.50 8.63 -3.82
CA ASN A 117 -19.77 9.08 -2.45
C ASN A 117 -21.10 8.51 -1.92
N ASN A 118 -21.17 7.20 -1.80
CA ASN A 118 -22.37 6.46 -1.40
C ASN A 118 -22.38 5.99 0.07
N GLY A 119 -21.46 6.53 0.89
CA GLY A 119 -21.34 6.15 2.29
C GLY A 119 -20.50 4.90 2.56
N LEU A 120 -19.96 4.23 1.53
CA LEU A 120 -19.13 3.04 1.68
C LEU A 120 -17.65 3.40 1.55
N ILE A 121 -16.81 2.94 2.49
CA ILE A 121 -15.35 3.02 2.39
C ILE A 121 -14.75 1.62 2.44
N CYS A 122 -13.91 1.29 1.44
CA CYS A 122 -13.07 0.11 1.44
C CYS A 122 -11.64 0.49 1.85
N VAL A 123 -11.16 -0.06 2.95
CA VAL A 123 -9.83 0.19 3.50
C VAL A 123 -8.87 -0.88 3.00
N VAL A 124 -7.76 -0.45 2.41
CA VAL A 124 -6.71 -1.30 1.84
C VAL A 124 -5.35 -0.93 2.43
N ALA A 125 -4.39 -1.85 2.39
CA ALA A 125 -3.03 -1.59 2.88
C ALA A 125 -2.27 -0.64 1.95
N ASP A 126 -2.31 -0.89 0.65
CA ASP A 126 -1.59 -0.06 -0.34
C ASP A 126 -2.40 0.18 -1.63
N SER A 127 -1.81 0.97 -2.54
CA SER A 127 -2.44 1.33 -3.81
C SER A 127 -2.56 0.14 -4.78
N ARG A 128 -1.77 -0.92 -4.62
CA ARG A 128 -1.83 -2.13 -5.47
C ARG A 128 -3.09 -2.93 -5.15
N ASP A 129 -3.42 -3.05 -3.86
CA ASP A 129 -4.64 -3.71 -3.38
C ASP A 129 -5.88 -2.97 -3.89
N LEU A 130 -5.87 -1.62 -3.81
CA LEU A 130 -6.93 -0.79 -4.37
C LEU A 130 -7.13 -1.07 -5.86
N LEU A 131 -6.04 -1.06 -6.65
CA LEU A 131 -6.10 -1.30 -8.09
C LEU A 131 -6.61 -2.72 -8.42
N ALA A 132 -6.27 -3.71 -7.60
CA ALA A 132 -6.78 -5.07 -7.77
C ALA A 132 -8.30 -5.13 -7.58
N LEU A 133 -8.82 -4.49 -6.53
CA LEU A 133 -10.25 -4.41 -6.26
C LEU A 133 -10.99 -3.57 -7.32
N GLU A 134 -10.45 -2.44 -7.73
CA GLU A 134 -11.07 -1.55 -8.71
C GLU A 134 -11.19 -2.20 -10.10
N ARG A 135 -10.27 -3.10 -10.47
CA ARG A 135 -10.37 -3.89 -11.72
C ARG A 135 -11.60 -4.77 -11.78
N THR A 136 -12.14 -5.21 -10.66
CA THR A 136 -13.37 -6.02 -10.62
C THR A 136 -14.60 -5.23 -11.04
N ARG A 137 -14.57 -3.88 -10.87
CA ARG A 137 -15.68 -2.96 -11.11
C ARG A 137 -16.93 -3.20 -10.24
N GLU A 138 -16.83 -4.08 -9.24
CA GLU A 138 -17.95 -4.42 -8.35
C GLU A 138 -18.14 -3.40 -7.23
N PHE A 139 -17.05 -2.90 -6.66
CA PHE A 139 -17.13 -1.94 -5.57
C PHE A 139 -17.42 -0.53 -6.10
N LYS A 140 -18.51 0.09 -5.63
CA LYS A 140 -18.97 1.41 -6.07
C LYS A 140 -18.75 2.52 -5.05
N GLY A 141 -18.15 2.21 -3.90
CA GLY A 141 -17.79 3.18 -2.86
C GLY A 141 -16.43 3.84 -3.09
N ARG A 142 -15.93 4.52 -2.08
CA ARG A 142 -14.59 5.12 -2.05
C ARG A 142 -13.60 4.23 -1.31
N TYR A 143 -12.32 4.42 -1.60
CA TYR A 143 -11.25 3.70 -0.89
C TYR A 143 -10.57 4.58 0.15
N HIS A 144 -9.80 3.92 1.00
CA HIS A 144 -8.81 4.56 1.87
C HIS A 144 -7.56 3.68 1.96
N VAL A 145 -6.40 4.24 1.60
CA VAL A 145 -5.11 3.56 1.61
C VAL A 145 -4.39 3.87 2.92
N LEU A 146 -4.09 2.84 3.71
CA LEU A 146 -3.43 2.99 5.01
C LEU A 146 -1.95 3.37 4.88
N GLY A 147 -1.29 2.96 3.79
CA GLY A 147 0.15 3.11 3.59
C GLY A 147 0.98 1.96 4.19
N GLY A 148 0.34 0.88 4.63
CA GLY A 148 0.97 -0.31 5.20
C GLY A 148 0.07 -1.04 6.20
N LEU A 149 0.67 -1.94 6.97
CA LEU A 149 0.04 -2.69 8.06
C LEU A 149 0.78 -2.43 9.37
N ILE A 150 0.12 -2.61 10.51
CA ILE A 150 0.78 -2.57 11.82
C ILE A 150 1.72 -3.78 11.92
N SER A 151 3.02 -3.52 11.99
CA SER A 151 4.07 -4.52 12.13
C SER A 151 5.08 -4.08 13.18
N PRO A 152 4.94 -4.50 14.44
CA PRO A 152 5.87 -4.13 15.50
C PRO A 152 7.30 -4.63 15.25
N MET A 153 7.44 -5.76 14.54
CA MET A 153 8.76 -6.32 14.18
C MET A 153 9.53 -5.43 13.21
N ASP A 154 8.80 -4.74 12.32
CA ASP A 154 9.35 -3.78 11.36
C ASP A 154 9.33 -2.35 11.89
N GLY A 155 8.92 -2.13 13.15
CA GLY A 155 8.82 -0.82 13.77
C GLY A 155 7.66 0.03 13.22
N ILE A 156 6.67 -0.59 12.55
CA ILE A 156 5.52 0.11 11.98
C ILE A 156 4.37 0.12 12.99
N GLY A 157 4.22 1.25 13.67
CA GLY A 157 3.10 1.50 14.58
C GLY A 157 1.90 2.16 13.88
N PRO A 158 0.75 2.24 14.57
CA PRO A 158 -0.47 2.88 14.04
C PRO A 158 -0.28 4.35 13.64
N GLU A 159 0.68 5.04 14.25
CA GLU A 159 1.00 6.45 14.02
C GLU A 159 1.69 6.70 12.68
N LEU A 160 2.30 5.67 12.08
CA LEU A 160 2.93 5.74 10.76
C LEU A 160 1.94 5.47 9.61
N LEU A 161 0.71 5.07 9.94
CA LEU A 161 -0.34 4.73 8.99
C LEU A 161 -1.39 5.84 8.91
N HIS A 162 -2.11 5.93 7.79
CA HIS A 162 -3.19 6.91 7.58
C HIS A 162 -4.47 6.58 8.36
N ILE A 163 -4.34 6.12 9.62
CA ILE A 163 -5.48 5.73 10.47
C ILE A 163 -6.21 6.95 11.00
N LYS A 164 -5.48 7.98 11.46
CA LYS A 164 -6.11 9.22 11.95
C LYS A 164 -6.95 9.90 10.88
N PRO A 165 -6.46 10.12 9.65
CA PRO A 165 -7.28 10.65 8.57
C PRO A 165 -8.50 9.80 8.22
N LEU A 166 -8.41 8.47 8.34
CA LEU A 166 -9.55 7.58 8.15
C LEU A 166 -10.66 7.87 9.16
N ILE A 167 -10.33 7.96 10.45
CA ILE A 167 -11.31 8.24 11.52
C ILE A 167 -11.93 9.63 11.35
N GLU A 168 -11.13 10.64 11.00
CA GLU A 168 -11.62 11.99 10.73
C GLU A 168 -12.60 12.01 9.55
N ARG A 169 -12.29 11.26 8.50
CA ARG A 169 -13.15 11.12 7.32
C ARG A 169 -14.46 10.41 7.64
N ILE A 170 -14.43 9.30 8.40
CA ILE A 170 -15.64 8.59 8.84
C ILE A 170 -16.55 9.52 9.64
N ALA A 171 -15.99 10.34 10.50
CA ALA A 171 -16.76 11.26 11.35
C ALA A 171 -17.42 12.41 10.56
N LYS A 172 -16.88 12.80 9.40
CA LYS A 172 -17.33 13.95 8.59
C LYS A 172 -18.23 13.57 7.44
N ASP A 173 -17.93 12.47 6.74
CA ASP A 173 -18.47 12.19 5.40
C ASP A 173 -19.78 11.34 5.42
N GLY A 174 -20.37 11.12 6.60
CA GLY A 174 -21.61 10.34 6.71
C GLY A 174 -21.47 8.88 6.27
N ILE A 175 -20.35 8.26 6.63
CA ILE A 175 -20.02 6.89 6.25
C ILE A 175 -20.97 5.92 6.95
N THR A 176 -21.58 5.05 6.16
CA THR A 176 -22.55 4.04 6.61
C THR A 176 -21.92 2.68 6.89
N GLU A 177 -20.82 2.35 6.20
CA GLU A 177 -20.08 1.10 6.40
C GLU A 177 -18.61 1.26 6.01
N VAL A 178 -17.73 0.59 6.76
CA VAL A 178 -16.32 0.42 6.42
C VAL A 178 -16.02 -1.05 6.16
N ILE A 179 -15.50 -1.34 4.97
CA ILE A 179 -15.07 -2.68 4.55
C ILE A 179 -13.56 -2.77 4.70
N LEU A 180 -13.06 -3.68 5.50
CA LEU A 180 -11.62 -3.94 5.65
C LEU A 180 -11.18 -4.97 4.61
N ALA A 181 -10.37 -4.55 3.64
CA ALA A 181 -9.81 -5.37 2.58
C ALA A 181 -8.28 -5.46 2.74
N LEU A 182 -7.84 -6.01 3.86
CA LEU A 182 -6.43 -6.19 4.20
C LEU A 182 -5.99 -7.63 3.91
N THR A 183 -4.71 -7.80 3.61
CA THR A 183 -4.12 -9.12 3.34
C THR A 183 -4.34 -10.07 4.53
N PRO A 184 -4.70 -11.34 4.30
CA PRO A 184 -4.90 -12.35 5.34
C PRO A 184 -3.55 -12.84 5.91
N SER A 185 -2.88 -11.97 6.67
CA SER A 185 -1.64 -12.24 7.41
C SER A 185 -1.83 -11.87 8.88
N VAL A 186 -0.86 -12.21 9.73
CA VAL A 186 -0.87 -11.84 11.16
C VAL A 186 -0.97 -10.32 11.33
N GLU A 187 -0.21 -9.57 10.53
CA GLU A 187 -0.21 -8.10 10.51
C GLU A 187 -1.55 -7.55 10.00
N GLY A 188 -2.10 -8.16 8.94
CA GLY A 188 -3.41 -7.77 8.39
C GLY A 188 -4.55 -8.03 9.37
N ASP A 189 -4.57 -9.18 10.04
CA ASP A 189 -5.56 -9.49 11.07
C ASP A 189 -5.41 -8.56 12.29
N THR A 190 -4.19 -8.32 12.75
CA THR A 190 -3.90 -7.38 13.86
C THR A 190 -4.38 -5.97 13.52
N THR A 191 -4.06 -5.50 12.31
CA THR A 191 -4.47 -4.19 11.81
C THR A 191 -6.01 -4.11 11.70
N SER A 192 -6.65 -5.17 11.18
CA SER A 192 -8.11 -5.24 11.06
C SER A 192 -8.80 -5.17 12.41
N LEU A 193 -8.33 -5.92 13.41
CA LEU A 193 -8.87 -5.91 14.77
C LEU A 193 -8.70 -4.54 15.44
N TYR A 194 -7.53 -3.92 15.24
CA TYR A 194 -7.27 -2.57 15.75
C TYR A 194 -8.22 -1.55 15.14
N LEU A 195 -8.36 -1.53 13.80
CA LEU A 195 -9.28 -0.63 13.09
C LEU A 195 -10.73 -0.87 13.47
N ALA A 196 -11.17 -2.13 13.54
CA ALA A 196 -12.53 -2.46 13.90
C ALA A 196 -12.91 -1.90 15.27
N ARG A 197 -12.02 -1.98 16.27
CA ARG A 197 -12.23 -1.38 17.61
C ARG A 197 -12.35 0.14 17.58
N LEU A 198 -11.59 0.80 16.71
CA LEU A 198 -11.62 2.26 16.57
C LEU A 198 -12.87 2.75 15.81
N ILE A 199 -13.29 2.01 14.77
CA ILE A 199 -14.34 2.43 13.84
C ILE A 199 -15.74 2.03 14.34
N LYS A 200 -15.88 0.91 15.04
CA LYS A 200 -17.17 0.38 15.54
C LYS A 200 -18.07 1.40 16.28
N PRO A 201 -17.54 2.41 17.01
CA PRO A 201 -18.39 3.45 17.61
C PRO A 201 -19.05 4.41 16.62
N PHE A 202 -18.62 4.44 15.35
CA PHE A 202 -19.08 5.37 14.31
C PHE A 202 -20.02 4.69 13.32
N CYS A 203 -19.65 3.51 12.81
CA CYS A 203 -20.41 2.77 11.81
C CYS A 203 -20.08 1.27 11.84
N PRO A 204 -20.92 0.43 11.19
CA PRO A 204 -20.60 -0.97 10.94
C PRO A 204 -19.27 -1.18 10.25
N VAL A 205 -18.57 -2.24 10.64
CA VAL A 205 -17.30 -2.66 10.03
C VAL A 205 -17.46 -4.08 9.56
N SER A 206 -17.21 -4.31 8.29
CA SER A 206 -17.15 -5.63 7.68
C SER A 206 -15.74 -5.93 7.18
N ARG A 207 -15.49 -7.15 6.79
CA ARG A 207 -14.23 -7.61 6.22
C ARG A 207 -14.53 -8.42 4.95
N ILE A 208 -13.65 -8.32 3.94
CA ILE A 208 -13.76 -9.20 2.77
C ILE A 208 -13.68 -10.65 3.21
N ALA A 209 -14.48 -11.50 2.57
CA ALA A 209 -14.50 -12.92 2.86
C ALA A 209 -13.14 -13.57 2.55
N TYR A 210 -12.71 -14.44 3.44
CA TYR A 210 -11.60 -15.35 3.19
C TYR A 210 -12.16 -16.69 2.72
N GLY A 211 -11.54 -17.27 1.70
CA GLY A 211 -12.03 -18.54 1.17
C GLY A 211 -11.08 -19.15 0.15
N LEU A 212 -11.51 -20.26 -0.39
CA LEU A 212 -10.78 -20.97 -1.44
C LEU A 212 -10.85 -20.18 -2.74
N PRO A 213 -9.72 -20.02 -3.46
CA PRO A 213 -9.73 -19.46 -4.79
C PRO A 213 -10.58 -20.31 -5.73
N MET A 214 -11.32 -19.68 -6.65
CA MET A 214 -12.08 -20.41 -7.66
C MET A 214 -11.16 -21.26 -8.55
N GLY A 215 -11.53 -22.51 -8.74
CA GLY A 215 -10.74 -23.47 -9.53
C GLY A 215 -9.62 -24.16 -8.74
N SER A 216 -9.45 -23.89 -7.45
CA SER A 216 -8.53 -24.65 -6.60
C SER A 216 -9.19 -25.95 -6.14
N GLU A 217 -8.40 -27.03 -6.09
CA GLU A 217 -8.82 -28.31 -5.50
C GLU A 217 -8.62 -28.24 -3.98
N LEU A 218 -9.58 -28.80 -3.23
CA LEU A 218 -9.55 -28.80 -1.74
C LEU A 218 -8.31 -29.51 -1.18
N GLU A 219 -7.82 -30.52 -1.91
CA GLU A 219 -6.66 -31.34 -1.55
C GLU A 219 -5.37 -30.53 -1.41
N TYR A 220 -5.23 -29.42 -2.19
CA TYR A 220 -4.02 -28.57 -2.19
C TYR A 220 -4.15 -27.34 -1.29
N ALA A 221 -5.28 -27.15 -0.63
CA ALA A 221 -5.46 -26.03 0.27
C ALA A 221 -4.87 -26.34 1.65
N ASP A 222 -4.17 -25.36 2.22
CA ASP A 222 -3.64 -25.48 3.57
C ASP A 222 -4.75 -25.47 4.64
N GLU A 223 -4.45 -26.04 5.81
CA GLU A 223 -5.41 -26.21 6.91
C GLU A 223 -6.01 -24.87 7.39
N VAL A 224 -5.22 -23.79 7.38
CA VAL A 224 -5.68 -22.46 7.82
C VAL A 224 -6.70 -21.90 6.83
N THR A 225 -6.44 -22.02 5.52
CA THR A 225 -7.35 -21.61 4.46
C THR A 225 -8.65 -22.39 4.51
N LEU A 226 -8.60 -23.72 4.72
CA LEU A 226 -9.79 -24.56 4.87
C LEU A 226 -10.60 -24.19 6.11
N SER A 227 -9.95 -23.98 7.25
CA SER A 227 -10.60 -23.57 8.49
C SER A 227 -11.34 -22.24 8.31
N ARG A 228 -10.69 -21.24 7.73
CA ARG A 228 -11.30 -19.92 7.46
C ARG A 228 -12.46 -19.99 6.46
N ALA A 229 -12.34 -20.85 5.43
CA ALA A 229 -13.43 -21.08 4.48
C ALA A 229 -14.67 -21.70 5.18
N LEU A 230 -14.46 -22.67 6.09
CA LEU A 230 -15.53 -23.26 6.89
C LEU A 230 -16.17 -22.27 7.85
N GLU A 231 -15.37 -21.42 8.52
CA GLU A 231 -15.87 -20.35 9.39
C GLU A 231 -16.71 -19.34 8.60
N GLY A 232 -16.25 -18.95 7.41
CA GLY A 232 -16.91 -17.99 6.52
C GLY A 232 -18.01 -18.58 5.65
N ARG A 233 -18.43 -19.84 5.85
CA ARG A 233 -19.46 -20.51 5.04
C ARG A 233 -20.78 -19.74 5.07
N ARG A 234 -21.47 -19.73 3.94
CA ARG A 234 -22.79 -19.11 3.79
C ARG A 234 -23.84 -20.18 3.55
N PRO A 235 -25.10 -20.01 4.04
CA PRO A 235 -26.21 -20.83 3.60
C PRO A 235 -26.34 -20.76 2.08
N MET A 236 -26.78 -21.87 1.48
CA MET A 236 -27.20 -21.87 0.08
C MET A 236 -28.71 -21.82 0.09
N ASP A 237 -29.27 -20.79 -0.54
CA ASP A 237 -30.70 -20.59 -0.75
C ASP A 237 -31.17 -21.35 -1.99
#